data_5b66b997a6dd2224c10cbf5630eec963
#
_entry.id   5b66b997a6dd2224c10cbf5630eec963
#
_cell.length_a   1.000
_cell.length_b   1.000
_cell.length_c   1.000
_cell.angle_alpha   90.00
_cell.angle_beta   90.00
_cell.angle_gamma   90.00
#
_symmetry.space_group_name_H-M   'P 1'
#
loop_
_entity.id
_entity.type
_entity.pdbx_description
1 polymer ?
#
loop_
_entity_poly.entity_id
_entity_poly.type
_entity_poly.pdbx_seq_one_letter_code
_entity_poly.pdbx_strand_id
1 'polypeptide(L)'
;MPFSNPIALLGLLGIIPLVIIYLIRPRPKEVRFSSTLFLREGEAKRTAVLSRLISDPLFWVQLLALCSLSLAAAGPYIEEQGPASSHMVVVLDGSASMQASFSAALNLIDPNLDRYEKISIILAKNMPETVLVEGSQAEARDLLSQLEPAAVSADLSSALTQASVLLGSSGGDILLASDFTSWTGDDPEVTRRLLEASGRVGIVFADSYQGKENIALTEGWNVPGTGYVNHTALVHNYGPAKTVPITITGSGGTTRQAAQIPQGGDYYLSFTAYPGVNQISLELEDAISWDNQAYVYVPSLAKKNVLYLGEPGPALKALQSLPNVDVMTSGRYSDFDLIVLAKNARVNGELNRYIDGGRVIYISSDLSNPEYLPARVTGKLSGPASLWVRNPGFVRGLHFDEIGIYAYPEAAPRRGSTTIVEANGVPILSYWRLGEGIVVYNGLEMDSDFYLRPEYPIFWYQMVNWMTGVPDIEDSNRKTGEVIALGEQAAIQAPGGSLFASTVSLDEVGVYRFLGRSVAANMYNPTESSLFRSRDFEGGEFLGEVGNATVKKDLSLWVIALAALAIILELLIMRWRRET
;
A
#
# COMPACT_ATOMS: atom_id res chain seq x y z
N MET A 1 -17.48 -12.36 46.04
CA MET A 1 -16.33 -12.47 45.14
C MET A 1 -16.45 -13.79 44.39
N PRO A 2 -16.68 -13.78 43.11
CA PRO A 2 -16.59 -14.97 42.28
C PRO A 2 -15.14 -15.43 42.12
N PHE A 3 -14.95 -16.69 41.77
CA PHE A 3 -13.63 -17.32 41.60
C PHE A 3 -13.50 -17.88 40.19
N SER A 4 -12.36 -17.70 39.56
CA SER A 4 -12.05 -18.25 38.22
C SER A 4 -11.90 -19.76 38.24
N ASN A 5 -11.38 -20.32 39.37
CA ASN A 5 -11.23 -21.76 39.58
C ASN A 5 -11.69 -22.16 40.98
N PRO A 6 -12.98 -22.33 41.21
CA PRO A 6 -13.52 -22.64 42.56
C PRO A 6 -13.06 -24.00 43.11
N ILE A 7 -12.59 -24.94 42.23
CA ILE A 7 -12.10 -26.24 42.68
C ILE A 7 -10.79 -26.09 43.50
N ALA A 8 -10.02 -25.06 43.25
CA ALA A 8 -8.78 -24.80 43.99
C ALA A 8 -9.04 -24.49 45.49
N LEU A 9 -10.28 -24.11 45.87
CA LEU A 9 -10.67 -23.98 47.28
C LEU A 9 -10.63 -25.30 48.06
N LEU A 10 -10.62 -26.45 47.38
CA LEU A 10 -10.35 -27.74 48.02
C LEU A 10 -8.95 -27.79 48.68
N GLY A 11 -8.04 -26.91 48.27
CA GLY A 11 -6.76 -26.72 48.96
C GLY A 11 -6.92 -26.34 50.43
N LEU A 12 -8.04 -25.74 50.87
CA LEU A 12 -8.34 -25.45 52.27
C LEU A 12 -8.52 -26.73 53.10
N LEU A 13 -8.79 -27.90 52.48
CA LEU A 13 -8.76 -29.18 53.19
C LEU A 13 -7.36 -29.47 53.79
N GLY A 14 -6.30 -28.84 53.33
CA GLY A 14 -4.96 -28.89 53.90
C GLY A 14 -4.90 -28.33 55.36
N ILE A 15 -5.91 -27.59 55.81
CA ILE A 15 -6.06 -27.16 57.19
C ILE A 15 -6.19 -28.37 58.15
N ILE A 16 -6.84 -29.44 57.68
CA ILE A 16 -7.07 -30.65 58.51
C ILE A 16 -5.73 -31.29 58.93
N PRO A 17 -4.84 -31.65 58.00
CA PRO A 17 -3.54 -32.18 58.41
C PRO A 17 -2.68 -31.18 59.17
N LEU A 18 -2.78 -29.88 58.88
CA LEU A 18 -2.08 -28.85 59.64
C LEU A 18 -2.49 -28.87 61.14
N VAL A 19 -3.81 -28.85 61.39
CA VAL A 19 -4.31 -28.94 62.76
C VAL A 19 -3.95 -30.26 63.44
N ILE A 20 -4.01 -31.38 62.73
CA ILE A 20 -3.62 -32.71 63.24
C ILE A 20 -2.13 -32.70 63.68
N ILE A 21 -1.24 -32.14 62.87
CA ILE A 21 0.19 -32.08 63.20
C ILE A 21 0.43 -31.30 64.50
N TYR A 22 -0.28 -30.17 64.70
CA TYR A 22 -0.19 -29.39 65.93
C TYR A 22 -0.84 -30.06 67.15
N LEU A 23 -1.80 -30.96 66.96
CA LEU A 23 -2.42 -31.76 68.02
C LEU A 23 -1.64 -33.00 68.40
N ILE A 24 -0.69 -33.47 67.57
CA ILE A 24 0.14 -34.63 67.86
C ILE A 24 1.13 -34.24 68.94
N ARG A 25 1.03 -34.87 70.14
CA ARG A 25 1.98 -34.68 71.26
C ARG A 25 3.32 -35.26 70.92
N PRO A 26 4.44 -34.51 70.98
CA PRO A 26 5.75 -35.11 71.04
C PRO A 26 5.87 -35.93 72.33
N ARG A 27 6.36 -37.16 72.20
CA ARG A 27 6.58 -38.02 73.38
C ARG A 27 7.53 -37.33 74.32
N PRO A 28 7.20 -37.14 75.65
CA PRO A 28 8.12 -36.51 76.57
C PRO A 28 9.37 -37.41 76.72
N LYS A 29 10.54 -36.80 76.65
CA LYS A 29 11.78 -37.51 77.04
C LYS A 29 11.72 -37.85 78.47
N GLU A 30 11.82 -39.16 78.83
CA GLU A 30 11.97 -39.60 80.18
C GLU A 30 13.35 -39.14 80.73
N VAL A 31 13.34 -38.26 81.67
CA VAL A 31 14.53 -37.83 82.38
C VAL A 31 14.49 -38.45 83.81
N ARG A 32 15.38 -39.35 84.08
CA ARG A 32 15.46 -39.98 85.41
C ARG A 32 16.02 -38.97 86.45
N PHE A 33 15.20 -38.55 87.40
CA PHE A 33 15.57 -37.72 88.52
C PHE A 33 15.74 -38.60 89.78
N SER A 34 16.74 -38.32 90.57
CA SER A 34 17.08 -39.09 91.78
C SER A 34 16.16 -38.81 92.97
N SER A 35 15.29 -37.81 92.92
CA SER A 35 14.32 -37.53 94.00
C SER A 35 13.11 -36.77 93.50
N THR A 36 11.88 -37.22 93.79
CA THR A 36 10.61 -36.63 93.42
C THR A 36 9.98 -35.79 94.54
N LEU A 37 10.70 -35.53 95.63
CA LEU A 37 10.14 -34.94 96.86
C LEU A 37 9.63 -33.50 96.73
N PHE A 38 9.92 -32.80 95.67
CA PHE A 38 9.48 -31.41 95.41
C PHE A 38 8.65 -31.21 94.15
N LEU A 39 8.24 -32.29 93.48
CA LEU A 39 7.36 -32.18 92.33
C LEU A 39 5.88 -32.25 92.80
N ARG A 40 5.21 -31.08 92.90
CA ARG A 40 3.78 -31.00 93.07
C ARG A 40 3.08 -31.56 91.81
N GLU A 41 2.19 -32.54 92.01
CA GLU A 41 1.24 -32.92 90.94
C GLU A 41 0.37 -31.74 90.55
N GLY A 42 0.67 -31.15 89.40
CA GLY A 42 -0.21 -30.20 88.79
C GLY A 42 -1.25 -30.98 87.97
N GLU A 43 -2.55 -30.86 88.37
CA GLU A 43 -3.68 -31.35 87.53
C GLU A 43 -3.52 -30.86 86.10
N ALA A 44 -3.22 -31.75 85.17
CA ALA A 44 -3.22 -31.43 83.76
C ALA A 44 -4.65 -31.25 83.26
N LYS A 45 -5.14 -30.00 83.28
CA LYS A 45 -6.44 -29.68 82.71
C LYS A 45 -6.45 -30.05 81.20
N ARG A 46 -7.43 -30.89 80.78
CA ARG A 46 -7.68 -31.35 79.39
C ARG A 46 -7.83 -30.20 78.39
N THR A 47 -8.03 -28.97 78.83
CA THR A 47 -8.13 -27.71 78.05
C THR A 47 -6.78 -27.17 77.54
N ALA A 48 -5.63 -27.70 78.01
CA ALA A 48 -4.31 -27.16 77.73
C ALA A 48 -3.84 -27.36 76.28
N VAL A 49 -4.45 -28.28 75.52
CA VAL A 49 -4.05 -28.57 74.12
C VAL A 49 -4.61 -27.52 73.17
N LEU A 50 -5.88 -27.14 73.37
CA LEU A 50 -6.56 -26.12 72.52
C LEU A 50 -5.98 -24.72 72.77
N SER A 51 -5.68 -24.40 74.06
CA SER A 51 -5.12 -23.09 74.41
C SER A 51 -3.68 -22.89 73.85
N ARG A 52 -2.91 -23.96 73.71
CA ARG A 52 -1.57 -23.89 73.08
C ARG A 52 -1.65 -23.69 71.57
N LEU A 53 -2.58 -24.33 70.89
CA LEU A 53 -2.82 -24.14 69.47
C LEU A 53 -3.14 -22.68 69.15
N ILE A 54 -4.01 -22.05 69.98
CA ILE A 54 -4.41 -20.67 69.82
C ILE A 54 -3.29 -19.68 70.16
N SER A 55 -2.37 -20.04 71.08
CA SER A 55 -1.29 -19.17 71.54
C SER A 55 -0.01 -19.28 70.68
N ASP A 56 0.09 -20.20 69.75
CA ASP A 56 1.27 -20.34 68.88
C ASP A 56 1.16 -19.46 67.66
N PRO A 57 2.00 -18.38 67.54
CA PRO A 57 1.97 -17.50 66.36
C PRO A 57 2.38 -18.22 65.07
N LEU A 58 3.17 -19.28 65.15
CA LEU A 58 3.59 -20.03 63.97
C LEU A 58 2.39 -20.75 63.31
N PHE A 59 1.46 -21.31 64.13
CA PHE A 59 0.24 -21.91 63.64
C PHE A 59 -0.60 -20.92 62.79
N TRP A 60 -0.76 -19.70 63.28
CA TRP A 60 -1.57 -18.69 62.61
C TRP A 60 -0.94 -18.20 61.31
N VAL A 61 0.38 -18.10 61.25
CA VAL A 61 1.11 -17.71 60.05
C VAL A 61 1.05 -18.82 58.98
N GLN A 62 1.18 -20.08 59.36
CA GLN A 62 1.01 -21.22 58.46
C GLN A 62 -0.42 -21.35 57.98
N LEU A 63 -1.38 -21.12 58.82
CA LEU A 63 -2.81 -21.10 58.44
C LEU A 63 -3.07 -19.99 57.45
N LEU A 64 -2.54 -18.77 57.69
CA LEU A 64 -2.67 -17.64 56.79
C LEU A 64 -2.01 -17.94 55.42
N ALA A 65 -0.81 -18.53 55.40
CA ALA A 65 -0.12 -18.91 54.19
C ALA A 65 -0.90 -19.93 53.36
N LEU A 66 -1.46 -20.98 54.02
CA LEU A 66 -2.25 -22.01 53.38
C LEU A 66 -3.55 -21.42 52.79
N CYS A 67 -4.26 -20.59 53.56
CA CYS A 67 -5.49 -19.95 53.13
C CYS A 67 -5.25 -19.00 51.97
N SER A 68 -4.22 -18.16 52.04
CA SER A 68 -3.90 -17.22 50.98
C SER A 68 -3.42 -17.94 49.71
N LEU A 69 -2.66 -19.03 49.82
CA LEU A 69 -2.23 -19.83 48.66
C LEU A 69 -3.44 -20.52 47.98
N SER A 70 -4.33 -21.10 48.75
CA SER A 70 -5.57 -21.72 48.24
C SER A 70 -6.49 -20.68 47.58
N LEU A 71 -6.57 -19.50 48.16
CA LEU A 71 -7.38 -18.39 47.64
C LEU A 71 -6.75 -17.82 46.35
N ALA A 72 -5.41 -17.69 46.32
CA ALA A 72 -4.69 -17.27 45.12
C ALA A 72 -4.91 -18.25 43.95
N ALA A 73 -4.82 -19.56 44.22
CA ALA A 73 -5.08 -20.60 43.24
C ALA A 73 -6.54 -20.65 42.76
N ALA A 74 -7.49 -20.19 43.59
CA ALA A 74 -8.90 -20.06 43.24
C ALA A 74 -9.17 -18.88 42.28
N GLY A 75 -8.26 -17.91 42.19
CA GLY A 75 -8.36 -16.76 41.29
C GLY A 75 -9.53 -15.86 41.63
N PRO A 76 -9.50 -15.15 42.79
CA PRO A 76 -10.58 -14.22 43.15
C PRO A 76 -10.56 -13.03 42.20
N TYR A 77 -11.75 -12.64 41.71
CA TYR A 77 -11.91 -11.45 40.88
C TYR A 77 -13.07 -10.58 41.41
N ILE A 78 -13.01 -9.31 41.07
CA ILE A 78 -14.10 -8.35 41.26
C ILE A 78 -14.62 -8.01 39.88
N GLU A 79 -15.93 -7.98 39.75
CA GLU A 79 -16.61 -7.47 38.57
C GLU A 79 -16.70 -5.94 38.73
N GLU A 80 -15.89 -5.23 37.95
CA GLU A 80 -16.01 -3.77 37.78
C GLU A 80 -16.73 -3.48 36.47
N GLN A 81 -17.51 -2.41 36.43
CA GLN A 81 -18.06 -1.88 35.18
C GLN A 81 -16.90 -1.26 34.39
N GLY A 82 -16.53 -1.90 33.33
CA GLY A 82 -15.47 -1.48 32.44
C GLY A 82 -15.91 -1.37 30.99
N PRO A 83 -15.07 -0.89 30.08
CA PRO A 83 -15.39 -0.83 28.66
C PRO A 83 -15.79 -2.22 28.13
N ALA A 84 -16.85 -2.27 27.36
CA ALA A 84 -17.45 -3.51 26.88
C ALA A 84 -16.56 -4.30 25.90
N SER A 85 -15.65 -3.63 25.22
CA SER A 85 -14.65 -4.21 24.33
C SER A 85 -13.26 -3.67 24.69
N SER A 86 -12.24 -4.54 24.64
CA SER A 86 -10.87 -4.16 24.96
C SER A 86 -10.15 -3.49 23.81
N HIS A 87 -10.58 -3.70 22.56
CA HIS A 87 -9.87 -3.25 21.36
C HIS A 87 -10.84 -2.69 20.30
N MET A 88 -10.53 -1.50 19.81
CA MET A 88 -11.18 -0.88 18.66
C MET A 88 -10.17 -0.63 17.54
N VAL A 89 -10.57 -0.89 16.30
CA VAL A 89 -9.81 -0.46 15.12
C VAL A 89 -10.57 0.67 14.45
N VAL A 90 -9.95 1.84 14.38
CA VAL A 90 -10.43 2.98 13.62
C VAL A 90 -9.93 2.83 12.18
N VAL A 91 -10.85 2.76 11.24
CA VAL A 91 -10.57 2.86 9.81
C VAL A 91 -10.98 4.26 9.37
N LEU A 92 -10.00 5.11 9.08
CA LEU A 92 -10.21 6.47 8.61
C LEU A 92 -10.01 6.51 7.11
N ASP A 93 -11.02 6.94 6.39
CA ASP A 93 -10.94 7.16 4.95
C ASP A 93 -9.96 8.30 4.65
N GLY A 94 -8.93 8.01 3.89
CA GLY A 94 -7.89 8.95 3.44
C GLY A 94 -7.99 9.28 1.95
N SER A 95 -9.15 9.07 1.32
CA SER A 95 -9.39 9.39 -0.09
C SER A 95 -9.44 10.89 -0.36
N ALA A 96 -9.41 11.26 -1.64
CA ALA A 96 -9.40 12.64 -2.05
C ALA A 96 -10.70 13.37 -1.72
N SER A 97 -11.86 12.73 -1.80
CA SER A 97 -13.17 13.29 -1.44
C SER A 97 -13.22 13.75 0.02
N MET A 98 -12.47 13.06 0.88
CA MET A 98 -12.37 13.38 2.30
C MET A 98 -11.75 14.76 2.59
N GLN A 99 -11.07 15.41 1.64
CA GLN A 99 -10.60 16.79 1.83
C GLN A 99 -11.76 17.72 2.23
N ALA A 100 -12.96 17.42 1.74
CA ALA A 100 -14.18 18.18 2.05
C ALA A 100 -14.74 17.90 3.46
N SER A 101 -14.51 16.70 4.03
CA SER A 101 -15.22 16.18 5.22
C SER A 101 -14.29 15.57 6.28
N PHE A 102 -12.98 15.61 6.11
CA PHE A 102 -12.01 14.96 7.00
C PHE A 102 -12.13 15.40 8.46
N SER A 103 -12.24 16.71 8.70
CA SER A 103 -12.44 17.24 10.05
C SER A 103 -13.74 16.76 10.69
N ALA A 104 -14.81 16.56 9.90
CA ALA A 104 -16.07 16.01 10.40
C ALA A 104 -15.89 14.53 10.79
N ALA A 105 -15.15 13.75 10.01
CA ALA A 105 -14.82 12.36 10.33
C ALA A 105 -14.04 12.25 11.65
N LEU A 106 -13.03 13.09 11.86
CA LEU A 106 -12.27 13.13 13.12
C LEU A 106 -13.16 13.44 14.33
N ASN A 107 -14.11 14.38 14.17
CA ASN A 107 -15.07 14.72 15.23
C ASN A 107 -16.04 13.56 15.55
N LEU A 108 -16.33 12.68 14.60
CA LEU A 108 -17.13 11.48 14.82
C LEU A 108 -16.35 10.35 15.50
N ILE A 109 -15.04 10.30 15.30
CA ILE A 109 -14.15 9.30 15.90
C ILE A 109 -13.90 9.60 17.38
N ASP A 110 -13.53 10.84 17.71
CA ASP A 110 -13.01 11.24 19.03
C ASP A 110 -13.86 10.79 20.23
N PRO A 111 -15.21 10.94 20.25
CA PRO A 111 -16.04 10.52 21.38
C PRO A 111 -16.05 9.00 21.62
N ASN A 112 -15.67 8.21 20.61
CA ASN A 112 -15.65 6.75 20.69
C ASN A 112 -14.35 6.21 21.26
N LEU A 113 -13.24 6.98 21.20
CA LEU A 113 -11.93 6.54 21.69
C LEU A 113 -11.94 6.22 23.20
N ASP A 114 -12.70 6.98 23.99
CA ASP A 114 -12.73 6.83 25.45
C ASP A 114 -13.36 5.51 25.93
N ARG A 115 -14.02 4.78 25.03
CA ARG A 115 -14.71 3.52 25.35
C ARG A 115 -13.82 2.30 25.33
N TYR A 116 -12.59 2.42 24.81
CA TYR A 116 -11.69 1.29 24.54
C TYR A 116 -10.35 1.48 25.21
N GLU A 117 -9.76 0.38 25.65
CA GLU A 117 -8.42 0.37 26.26
C GLU A 117 -7.31 0.41 25.20
N LYS A 118 -7.54 -0.31 24.09
CA LYS A 118 -6.59 -0.44 22.99
C LYS A 118 -7.22 0.09 21.70
N ILE A 119 -6.47 0.87 20.98
CA ILE A 119 -6.89 1.46 19.71
C ILE A 119 -5.85 1.18 18.66
N SER A 120 -6.30 0.67 17.51
CA SER A 120 -5.50 0.61 16.29
C SER A 120 -6.08 1.55 15.25
N ILE A 121 -5.24 2.10 14.37
CA ILE A 121 -5.66 3.03 13.32
C ILE A 121 -5.16 2.54 11.98
N ILE A 122 -6.07 2.48 11.01
CA ILE A 122 -5.79 2.23 9.60
C ILE A 122 -6.23 3.45 8.80
N LEU A 123 -5.34 4.02 8.02
CA LEU A 123 -5.67 5.02 7.01
C LEU A 123 -5.99 4.28 5.70
N ALA A 124 -7.25 4.35 5.28
CA ALA A 124 -7.72 3.70 4.07
C ALA A 124 -7.38 4.57 2.85
N LYS A 125 -6.43 4.10 2.07
CA LYS A 125 -6.05 4.61 0.75
C LYS A 125 -6.26 3.51 -0.29
N ASN A 126 -5.77 3.67 -1.51
CA ASN A 126 -5.71 2.60 -2.51
C ASN A 126 -4.98 1.34 -1.99
N MET A 127 -4.00 1.54 -1.11
CA MET A 127 -3.39 0.49 -0.28
C MET A 127 -3.55 0.92 1.19
N PRO A 128 -4.37 0.21 1.99
CA PRO A 128 -4.58 0.58 3.39
C PRO A 128 -3.28 0.55 4.19
N GLU A 129 -3.05 1.58 4.98
CA GLU A 129 -1.84 1.75 5.79
C GLU A 129 -2.18 1.66 7.28
N THR A 130 -1.55 0.72 8.01
CA THR A 130 -1.67 0.65 9.46
C THR A 130 -0.76 1.68 10.11
N VAL A 131 -1.35 2.69 10.76
CA VAL A 131 -0.64 3.80 11.38
C VAL A 131 -0.36 3.54 12.86
N LEU A 132 -1.28 2.87 13.55
CA LEU A 132 -1.16 2.55 14.98
C LEU A 132 -1.65 1.12 15.23
N VAL A 133 -0.93 0.37 16.07
CA VAL A 133 -1.32 -0.96 16.53
C VAL A 133 -1.39 -0.99 18.05
N GLU A 134 -2.57 -1.31 18.59
CA GLU A 134 -2.83 -1.45 20.04
C GLU A 134 -2.30 -0.29 20.92
N GLY A 135 -2.39 0.95 20.42
CA GLY A 135 -1.98 2.14 21.15
C GLY A 135 -2.99 2.59 22.21
N SER A 136 -2.57 3.53 23.03
CA SER A 136 -3.43 4.19 24.02
C SER A 136 -4.33 5.25 23.36
N GLN A 137 -5.36 5.68 24.07
CA GLN A 137 -6.28 6.76 23.66
C GLN A 137 -5.52 8.07 23.33
N ALA A 138 -4.51 8.40 24.14
CA ALA A 138 -3.71 9.62 23.93
C ALA A 138 -2.87 9.56 22.67
N GLU A 139 -2.20 8.41 22.41
CA GLU A 139 -1.43 8.17 21.19
C GLU A 139 -2.33 8.19 19.95
N ALA A 140 -3.52 7.59 20.05
CA ALA A 140 -4.48 7.60 18.95
C ALA A 140 -4.94 9.03 18.59
N ARG A 141 -5.25 9.87 19.58
CA ARG A 141 -5.64 11.28 19.35
C ARG A 141 -4.49 12.08 18.73
N ASP A 142 -3.28 11.92 19.24
CA ASP A 142 -2.12 12.63 18.73
C ASP A 142 -1.89 12.28 17.25
N LEU A 143 -1.89 10.99 16.92
CA LEU A 143 -1.73 10.54 15.54
C LEU A 143 -2.88 10.97 14.62
N LEU A 144 -4.14 10.82 15.05
CA LEU A 144 -5.30 11.25 14.24
C LEU A 144 -5.23 12.75 13.89
N SER A 145 -4.72 13.58 14.81
CA SER A 145 -4.56 15.01 14.56
C SER A 145 -3.48 15.37 13.52
N GLN A 146 -2.59 14.44 13.22
CA GLN A 146 -1.49 14.60 12.25
C GLN A 146 -1.78 13.96 10.90
N LEU A 147 -2.86 13.14 10.82
CA LEU A 147 -3.25 12.51 9.56
C LEU A 147 -3.93 13.52 8.64
N GLU A 148 -3.64 13.37 7.36
CA GLU A 148 -4.26 14.14 6.28
C GLU A 148 -4.75 13.17 5.18
N PRO A 149 -5.82 13.52 4.45
CA PRO A 149 -6.22 12.75 3.28
C PRO A 149 -5.19 12.91 2.16
N ALA A 150 -5.22 12.03 1.17
CA ALA A 150 -4.34 12.03 0.02
C ALA A 150 -5.13 12.14 -1.29
N ALA A 151 -4.46 12.55 -2.37
CA ALA A 151 -5.11 12.69 -3.68
C ALA A 151 -5.33 11.33 -4.39
N VAL A 152 -5.85 10.33 -3.67
CA VAL A 152 -6.06 8.95 -4.13
C VAL A 152 -7.48 8.49 -3.81
N SER A 153 -7.90 7.34 -4.35
CA SER A 153 -9.10 6.67 -3.88
C SER A 153 -8.79 5.74 -2.71
N ALA A 154 -9.80 5.39 -1.91
CA ALA A 154 -9.67 4.43 -0.82
C ALA A 154 -10.27 3.06 -1.18
N ASP A 155 -9.59 1.99 -0.81
CA ASP A 155 -10.15 0.63 -0.76
C ASP A 155 -10.65 0.35 0.67
N LEU A 156 -11.90 0.73 0.91
CA LEU A 156 -12.55 0.60 2.22
C LEU A 156 -12.75 -0.88 2.62
N SER A 157 -13.00 -1.75 1.65
CA SER A 157 -13.21 -3.18 1.88
C SER A 157 -11.93 -3.88 2.31
N SER A 158 -10.81 -3.58 1.65
CA SER A 158 -9.49 -4.08 2.06
C SER A 158 -9.11 -3.56 3.45
N ALA A 159 -9.40 -2.28 3.76
CA ALA A 159 -9.15 -1.68 5.06
C ALA A 159 -9.97 -2.36 6.18
N LEU A 160 -11.26 -2.63 5.95
CA LEU A 160 -12.12 -3.39 6.89
C LEU A 160 -11.59 -4.80 7.12
N THR A 161 -11.16 -5.47 6.05
CA THR A 161 -10.58 -6.81 6.15
C THR A 161 -9.29 -6.79 6.98
N GLN A 162 -8.42 -5.83 6.74
CA GLN A 162 -7.19 -5.64 7.52
C GLN A 162 -7.49 -5.31 8.99
N ALA A 163 -8.51 -4.49 9.26
CA ALA A 163 -8.97 -4.19 10.61
C ALA A 163 -9.43 -5.46 11.35
N SER A 164 -10.19 -6.32 10.67
CA SER A 164 -10.62 -7.62 11.23
C SER A 164 -9.43 -8.52 11.57
N VAL A 165 -8.36 -8.50 10.75
CA VAL A 165 -7.11 -9.25 11.03
C VAL A 165 -6.40 -8.69 12.26
N LEU A 166 -6.36 -7.37 12.46
CA LEU A 166 -5.78 -6.75 13.66
C LEU A 166 -6.53 -7.10 14.95
N LEU A 167 -7.86 -7.23 14.89
CA LEU A 167 -8.67 -7.70 16.02
C LEU A 167 -8.43 -9.17 16.38
N GLY A 168 -8.04 -9.98 15.41
CA GLY A 168 -7.68 -11.39 15.57
C GLY A 168 -8.81 -12.25 16.16
N SER A 169 -8.43 -13.24 16.98
CA SER A 169 -9.39 -14.17 17.61
C SER A 169 -10.17 -13.56 18.79
N SER A 170 -9.66 -12.50 19.38
CA SER A 170 -10.28 -11.82 20.52
C SER A 170 -11.56 -11.06 20.13
N GLY A 171 -11.65 -10.67 18.84
CA GLY A 171 -12.72 -9.83 18.35
C GLY A 171 -12.63 -8.40 18.87
N GLY A 172 -13.64 -7.60 18.57
CA GLY A 172 -13.72 -6.20 18.97
C GLY A 172 -14.55 -5.38 17.99
N ASP A 173 -14.40 -4.08 18.01
CA ASP A 173 -15.19 -3.18 17.20
C ASP A 173 -14.34 -2.46 16.15
N ILE A 174 -14.92 -2.21 14.99
CA ILE A 174 -14.35 -1.42 13.91
C ILE A 174 -15.22 -0.18 13.71
N LEU A 175 -14.59 0.99 13.74
CA LEU A 175 -15.23 2.26 13.40
C LEU A 175 -14.68 2.72 12.06
N LEU A 176 -15.47 2.63 11.00
CA LEU A 176 -15.14 3.17 9.68
C LEU A 176 -15.72 4.58 9.55
N ALA A 177 -14.84 5.57 9.45
CA ALA A 177 -15.22 6.97 9.21
C ALA A 177 -14.91 7.35 7.76
N SER A 178 -15.94 7.66 6.99
CA SER A 178 -15.88 8.01 5.57
C SER A 178 -17.05 8.91 5.19
N ASP A 179 -16.95 9.62 4.08
CA ASP A 179 -18.08 10.30 3.45
C ASP A 179 -18.88 9.37 2.52
N PHE A 180 -18.35 8.19 2.24
CA PHE A 180 -18.97 7.17 1.37
C PHE A 180 -19.41 7.72 0.01
N THR A 181 -18.71 8.70 -0.54
CA THR A 181 -19.00 9.24 -1.87
C THR A 181 -18.38 8.39 -2.96
N SER A 182 -17.18 7.86 -2.71
CA SER A 182 -16.48 6.97 -3.64
C SER A 182 -15.59 5.95 -2.90
N TRP A 183 -15.31 4.84 -3.55
CA TRP A 183 -14.32 3.83 -3.11
C TRP A 183 -13.88 2.97 -4.27
N THR A 184 -12.78 2.26 -4.09
CA THR A 184 -12.31 1.22 -5.01
C THR A 184 -12.50 -0.17 -4.37
N GLY A 185 -12.45 -1.22 -5.19
CA GLY A 185 -12.65 -2.59 -4.72
C GLY A 185 -14.11 -2.95 -4.47
N ASP A 186 -14.33 -3.85 -3.51
CA ASP A 186 -15.66 -4.36 -3.17
C ASP A 186 -16.50 -3.34 -2.40
N ASP A 187 -17.81 -3.56 -2.36
CA ASP A 187 -18.73 -2.72 -1.60
C ASP A 187 -18.48 -2.86 -0.08
N PRO A 188 -18.16 -1.77 0.64
CA PRO A 188 -17.86 -1.82 2.06
C PRO A 188 -19.02 -2.37 2.91
N GLU A 189 -20.27 -2.21 2.47
CA GLU A 189 -21.41 -2.76 3.17
C GLU A 189 -21.50 -4.29 3.07
N VAL A 190 -21.15 -4.84 1.91
CA VAL A 190 -21.06 -6.30 1.73
C VAL A 190 -19.95 -6.87 2.61
N THR A 191 -18.80 -6.22 2.64
CA THR A 191 -17.68 -6.61 3.51
C THR A 191 -18.04 -6.54 4.97
N ARG A 192 -18.74 -5.47 5.42
CA ARG A 192 -19.27 -5.35 6.77
C ARG A 192 -20.10 -6.58 7.16
N ARG A 193 -21.12 -6.91 6.35
CA ARG A 193 -22.02 -8.04 6.63
C ARG A 193 -21.28 -9.38 6.70
N LEU A 194 -20.26 -9.59 5.86
CA LEU A 194 -19.43 -10.79 5.87
C LEU A 194 -18.61 -10.90 7.16
N LEU A 195 -18.02 -9.81 7.62
CA LEU A 195 -17.19 -9.81 8.83
C LEU A 195 -18.04 -9.94 10.09
N GLU A 196 -19.18 -9.25 10.17
CA GLU A 196 -20.16 -9.35 11.28
C GLU A 196 -20.78 -10.74 11.39
N ALA A 197 -20.93 -11.48 10.29
CA ALA A 197 -21.46 -12.85 10.31
C ALA A 197 -20.64 -13.82 11.17
N SER A 198 -19.39 -13.47 11.47
CA SER A 198 -18.55 -14.21 12.42
C SER A 198 -19.02 -14.10 13.87
N GLY A 199 -19.82 -13.10 14.21
CA GLY A 199 -20.29 -12.75 15.56
C GLY A 199 -19.19 -12.26 16.50
N ARG A 200 -17.99 -11.94 15.98
CA ARG A 200 -16.81 -11.50 16.76
C ARG A 200 -16.45 -10.05 16.53
N VAL A 201 -16.95 -9.44 15.48
CA VAL A 201 -16.61 -8.09 15.06
C VAL A 201 -17.90 -7.28 14.93
N GLY A 202 -17.97 -6.14 15.62
CA GLY A 202 -18.98 -5.11 15.40
C GLY A 202 -18.43 -4.04 14.48
N ILE A 203 -19.22 -3.56 13.53
CA ILE A 203 -18.76 -2.55 12.58
C ILE A 203 -19.72 -1.39 12.53
N VAL A 204 -19.22 -0.21 12.85
CA VAL A 204 -19.99 1.04 12.81
C VAL A 204 -19.46 1.93 11.70
N PHE A 205 -20.36 2.40 10.86
CA PHE A 205 -20.08 3.39 9.83
C PHE A 205 -20.37 4.79 10.38
N ALA A 206 -19.32 5.59 10.54
CA ALA A 206 -19.40 6.99 10.93
C ALA A 206 -19.43 7.84 9.67
N ASP A 207 -20.61 8.28 9.30
CA ASP A 207 -20.88 9.02 8.08
C ASP A 207 -20.53 10.50 8.24
N SER A 208 -19.48 10.95 7.52
CA SER A 208 -19.00 12.34 7.52
C SER A 208 -19.46 13.15 6.31
N TYR A 209 -20.40 12.62 5.52
CA TYR A 209 -20.88 13.23 4.28
C TYR A 209 -21.36 14.67 4.46
N GLN A 210 -20.97 15.57 3.56
CA GLN A 210 -21.33 17.00 3.60
C GLN A 210 -21.99 17.51 2.31
N GLY A 211 -21.87 16.82 1.18
CA GLY A 211 -22.50 17.21 -0.09
C GLY A 211 -22.10 18.60 -0.57
N LYS A 212 -20.82 18.79 -0.95
CA LYS A 212 -20.29 20.08 -1.42
C LYS A 212 -20.23 20.16 -2.94
N GLU A 213 -20.32 21.38 -3.45
CA GLU A 213 -20.09 21.68 -4.87
C GLU A 213 -18.59 21.64 -5.19
N ASN A 214 -18.26 21.18 -6.40
CA ASN A 214 -16.89 21.05 -6.87
C ASN A 214 -16.81 21.31 -8.38
N ILE A 215 -15.66 21.79 -8.87
CA ILE A 215 -15.34 21.91 -10.29
C ILE A 215 -13.94 21.33 -10.49
N ALA A 216 -13.83 20.28 -11.29
CA ALA A 216 -12.67 19.41 -11.29
C ALA A 216 -12.09 19.17 -12.69
N LEU A 217 -10.79 19.00 -12.75
CA LEU A 217 -10.09 18.36 -13.86
C LEU A 217 -10.26 16.84 -13.71
N THR A 218 -11.17 16.24 -14.47
CA THR A 218 -11.59 14.83 -14.28
C THR A 218 -10.87 13.84 -15.18
N GLU A 219 -10.39 14.28 -16.34
CA GLU A 219 -9.69 13.44 -17.31
C GLU A 219 -8.65 14.25 -18.11
N GLY A 220 -7.67 13.56 -18.69
CA GLY A 220 -6.66 14.16 -19.54
C GLY A 220 -6.10 13.18 -20.57
N TRP A 221 -5.93 13.66 -21.80
CA TRP A 221 -5.40 12.89 -22.92
C TRP A 221 -4.19 13.56 -23.55
N ASN A 222 -3.22 12.77 -23.92
CA ASN A 222 -2.01 13.20 -24.58
C ASN A 222 -1.94 12.67 -26.02
N VAL A 223 -1.85 13.56 -26.98
CA VAL A 223 -1.59 13.18 -28.38
C VAL A 223 -0.17 13.63 -28.74
N PRO A 224 0.78 12.69 -28.88
CA PRO A 224 2.16 13.02 -29.21
C PRO A 224 2.27 13.71 -30.58
N GLY A 225 3.03 14.81 -30.63
CA GLY A 225 3.51 15.46 -31.85
C GLY A 225 5.03 15.35 -31.97
N THR A 226 5.59 15.98 -32.96
CA THR A 226 7.05 16.01 -33.15
C THR A 226 7.68 17.11 -32.30
N GLY A 227 8.13 16.74 -31.08
CA GLY A 227 8.75 17.67 -30.12
C GLY A 227 7.76 18.46 -29.24
N TYR A 228 6.50 18.11 -29.24
CA TYR A 228 5.44 18.65 -28.39
C TYR A 228 4.36 17.61 -28.14
N VAL A 229 3.43 17.91 -27.27
CA VAL A 229 2.26 17.07 -26.99
C VAL A 229 1.01 17.96 -27.05
N ASN A 230 0.02 17.55 -27.81
CA ASN A 230 -1.30 18.17 -27.70
C ASN A 230 -2.04 17.51 -26.54
N HIS A 231 -2.25 18.27 -25.47
CA HIS A 231 -2.97 17.84 -24.29
C HIS A 231 -4.39 18.37 -24.33
N THR A 232 -5.35 17.50 -23.99
CA THR A 232 -6.74 17.90 -23.77
C THR A 232 -7.14 17.45 -22.37
N ALA A 233 -7.59 18.38 -21.54
CA ALA A 233 -8.14 18.10 -20.21
C ALA A 233 -9.64 18.34 -20.21
N LEU A 234 -10.38 17.48 -19.49
CA LEU A 234 -11.80 17.63 -19.24
C LEU A 234 -12.01 18.31 -17.89
N VAL A 235 -12.68 19.45 -17.90
CA VAL A 235 -13.16 20.13 -16.69
C VAL A 235 -14.65 19.86 -16.55
N HIS A 236 -15.07 19.27 -15.43
CA HIS A 236 -16.48 18.99 -15.11
C HIS A 236 -16.94 19.87 -13.95
N ASN A 237 -18.17 20.38 -14.02
CA ASN A 237 -18.79 21.18 -12.98
C ASN A 237 -19.90 20.41 -12.25
N TYR A 238 -19.64 19.99 -11.02
CA TYR A 238 -20.61 19.32 -10.14
C TYR A 238 -21.56 20.30 -9.41
N GLY A 239 -21.40 21.60 -9.61
CA GLY A 239 -22.19 22.65 -8.98
C GLY A 239 -22.99 23.48 -9.97
N PRO A 240 -23.47 24.67 -9.57
CA PRO A 240 -24.16 25.61 -10.44
C PRO A 240 -23.23 26.17 -11.53
N ALA A 241 -23.81 26.71 -12.60
CA ALA A 241 -23.07 27.29 -13.70
C ALA A 241 -22.10 28.39 -13.21
N LYS A 242 -20.82 28.29 -13.59
CA LYS A 242 -19.74 29.18 -13.10
C LYS A 242 -18.76 29.50 -14.23
N THR A 243 -18.22 30.72 -14.18
CA THR A 243 -17.09 31.11 -15.03
C THR A 243 -15.82 30.90 -14.25
N VAL A 244 -14.93 30.06 -14.76
CA VAL A 244 -13.68 29.66 -14.11
C VAL A 244 -12.49 30.25 -14.88
N PRO A 245 -11.64 31.05 -14.26
CA PRO A 245 -10.36 31.42 -14.85
C PRO A 245 -9.43 30.21 -14.85
N ILE A 246 -8.80 29.97 -16.00
CA ILE A 246 -7.85 28.86 -16.19
C ILE A 246 -6.50 29.45 -16.60
N THR A 247 -5.47 29.06 -15.88
CA THR A 247 -4.09 29.42 -16.19
C THR A 247 -3.32 28.18 -16.62
N ILE A 248 -2.62 28.26 -17.76
CA ILE A 248 -1.72 27.23 -18.26
C ILE A 248 -0.31 27.82 -18.26
N THR A 249 0.62 27.19 -17.56
CA THR A 249 2.02 27.64 -17.46
C THR A 249 2.94 26.53 -17.89
N GLY A 250 3.89 26.83 -18.76
CA GLY A 250 4.89 25.88 -19.24
C GLY A 250 6.07 26.58 -19.90
N SER A 251 6.97 25.81 -20.52
CA SER A 251 8.13 26.37 -21.24
C SER A 251 7.76 27.25 -22.43
N GLY A 252 6.54 27.10 -22.97
CA GLY A 252 5.98 27.97 -24.00
C GLY A 252 5.43 29.32 -23.49
N GLY A 253 5.47 29.56 -22.17
CA GLY A 253 4.94 30.77 -21.54
C GLY A 253 3.71 30.50 -20.68
N THR A 254 2.99 31.57 -20.33
CA THR A 254 1.75 31.49 -19.54
C THR A 254 0.58 31.99 -20.39
N THR A 255 -0.46 31.17 -20.47
CA THR A 255 -1.72 31.51 -21.12
C THR A 255 -2.84 31.55 -20.07
N ARG A 256 -3.69 32.59 -20.15
CA ARG A 256 -4.88 32.72 -19.29
C ARG A 256 -6.12 32.82 -20.13
N GLN A 257 -7.16 32.08 -19.73
CA GLN A 257 -8.49 32.14 -20.36
C GLN A 257 -9.57 31.93 -19.32
N ALA A 258 -10.79 32.31 -19.63
CA ALA A 258 -11.93 32.06 -18.77
C ALA A 258 -12.88 31.09 -19.49
N ALA A 259 -13.31 30.04 -18.79
CA ALA A 259 -14.26 29.08 -19.28
C ALA A 259 -15.61 29.23 -18.57
N GLN A 260 -16.69 29.37 -19.31
CA GLN A 260 -18.03 29.31 -18.76
C GLN A 260 -18.50 27.87 -18.78
N ILE A 261 -18.66 27.26 -17.61
CA ILE A 261 -19.03 25.85 -17.46
C ILE A 261 -20.45 25.78 -16.92
N PRO A 262 -21.40 25.21 -17.67
CA PRO A 262 -22.77 25.10 -17.22
C PRO A 262 -22.91 24.11 -16.04
N GLN A 263 -24.03 24.14 -15.35
CA GLN A 263 -24.34 23.19 -14.28
C GLN A 263 -24.36 21.77 -14.82
N GLY A 264 -23.61 20.87 -14.17
CA GLY A 264 -23.45 19.47 -14.59
C GLY A 264 -22.83 19.32 -15.98
N GLY A 265 -22.14 20.37 -16.49
CA GLY A 265 -21.57 20.40 -17.82
C GLY A 265 -20.07 20.25 -17.88
N ASP A 266 -19.59 20.02 -19.10
CA ASP A 266 -18.19 19.75 -19.43
C ASP A 266 -17.57 20.93 -20.19
N TYR A 267 -16.25 21.13 -19.98
CA TYR A 267 -15.43 22.01 -20.78
C TYR A 267 -14.13 21.31 -21.18
N TYR A 268 -13.88 21.23 -22.49
CA TYR A 268 -12.67 20.62 -23.05
C TYR A 268 -11.59 21.69 -23.23
N LEU A 269 -10.54 21.61 -22.42
CA LEU A 269 -9.38 22.48 -22.47
C LEU A 269 -8.28 21.85 -23.30
N SER A 270 -8.00 22.36 -24.49
CA SER A 270 -6.93 21.85 -25.36
C SER A 270 -5.81 22.87 -25.51
N PHE A 271 -4.55 22.41 -25.39
CA PHE A 271 -3.36 23.23 -25.60
C PHE A 271 -2.17 22.39 -26.06
N THR A 272 -1.14 23.06 -26.59
CA THR A 272 0.13 22.43 -26.92
C THR A 272 1.09 22.53 -25.75
N ALA A 273 1.48 21.38 -25.20
CA ALA A 273 2.48 21.24 -24.14
C ALA A 273 3.87 21.05 -24.76
N TYR A 274 4.82 21.86 -24.33
CA TYR A 274 6.20 21.81 -24.78
C TYR A 274 7.09 21.07 -23.76
N PRO A 275 8.34 20.67 -24.14
CA PRO A 275 9.24 19.94 -23.25
C PRO A 275 9.42 20.59 -21.89
N GLY A 276 9.37 19.76 -20.84
CA GLY A 276 9.38 20.19 -19.44
C GLY A 276 8.02 20.01 -18.77
N VAL A 277 7.83 20.70 -17.66
CA VAL A 277 6.58 20.68 -16.89
C VAL A 277 5.64 21.73 -17.43
N ASN A 278 4.42 21.33 -17.75
CA ASN A 278 3.33 22.24 -18.10
C ASN A 278 2.23 22.06 -17.04
N GLN A 279 1.78 23.13 -16.43
CA GLN A 279 0.78 23.12 -15.36
C GLN A 279 -0.51 23.77 -15.83
N ILE A 280 -1.62 23.13 -15.53
CA ILE A 280 -2.97 23.66 -15.63
C ILE A 280 -3.42 24.03 -14.22
N SER A 281 -4.02 25.19 -14.05
CA SER A 281 -4.60 25.61 -12.78
C SER A 281 -5.97 26.25 -13.02
N LEU A 282 -6.98 25.71 -12.34
CA LEU A 282 -8.29 26.35 -12.20
C LEU A 282 -8.17 27.34 -11.03
N GLU A 283 -8.34 28.64 -11.31
CA GLU A 283 -8.21 29.69 -10.30
C GLU A 283 -9.53 29.84 -9.52
N LEU A 284 -9.82 28.86 -8.66
CA LEU A 284 -11.01 28.84 -7.80
C LEU A 284 -10.69 28.18 -6.45
N GLU A 285 -11.50 28.48 -5.47
CA GLU A 285 -11.51 27.80 -4.17
C GLU A 285 -12.82 27.04 -4.07
N ASP A 286 -12.74 25.73 -3.92
CA ASP A 286 -13.86 24.81 -3.75
C ASP A 286 -13.53 23.68 -2.76
N ALA A 287 -14.23 22.56 -2.83
CA ALA A 287 -14.14 21.53 -1.83
C ALA A 287 -12.86 20.66 -1.92
N ILE A 288 -12.29 20.54 -3.14
CA ILE A 288 -11.09 19.74 -3.39
C ILE A 288 -10.07 20.57 -4.16
N SER A 289 -8.91 20.82 -3.58
CA SER A 289 -7.86 21.63 -4.22
C SER A 289 -6.98 20.83 -5.19
N TRP A 290 -6.92 19.51 -5.04
CA TRP A 290 -6.05 18.64 -5.85
C TRP A 290 -6.52 18.49 -7.29
N ASP A 291 -7.82 18.48 -7.54
CA ASP A 291 -8.42 18.41 -8.88
C ASP A 291 -8.55 19.77 -9.57
N ASN A 292 -8.16 20.83 -8.89
CA ASN A 292 -7.99 22.16 -9.47
C ASN A 292 -6.65 22.34 -10.20
N GLN A 293 -5.76 21.36 -10.12
CA GLN A 293 -4.43 21.41 -10.74
C GLN A 293 -4.15 20.12 -11.50
N ALA A 294 -3.50 20.26 -12.65
CA ALA A 294 -2.96 19.14 -13.39
C ALA A 294 -1.60 19.49 -14.00
N TYR A 295 -0.77 18.48 -14.17
CA TYR A 295 0.58 18.62 -14.69
C TYR A 295 0.76 17.71 -15.91
N VAL A 296 1.37 18.26 -16.95
CA VAL A 296 1.77 17.51 -18.14
C VAL A 296 3.28 17.59 -18.27
N TYR A 297 3.96 16.50 -18.02
CA TYR A 297 5.40 16.43 -18.26
C TYR A 297 5.66 15.92 -19.66
N VAL A 298 6.34 16.73 -20.46
CA VAL A 298 6.82 16.35 -21.79
C VAL A 298 8.33 16.12 -21.69
N PRO A 299 8.80 14.88 -21.92
CA PRO A 299 10.24 14.60 -21.88
C PRO A 299 11.00 15.46 -22.86
N SER A 300 12.14 16.01 -22.44
CA SER A 300 13.04 16.71 -23.35
C SER A 300 13.72 15.68 -24.24
N LEU A 301 13.56 15.84 -25.53
CA LEU A 301 14.20 14.97 -26.52
C LEU A 301 15.65 15.41 -26.70
N ALA A 302 16.57 14.75 -26.00
CA ALA A 302 17.99 14.90 -26.29
C ALA A 302 18.26 14.44 -27.73
N LYS A 303 19.09 15.20 -28.43
CA LYS A 303 19.51 14.87 -29.80
C LYS A 303 20.19 13.50 -29.82
N LYS A 304 19.78 12.62 -30.73
CA LYS A 304 20.29 11.25 -30.88
C LYS A 304 21.08 11.12 -32.15
N ASN A 305 22.27 10.54 -32.03
CA ASN A 305 23.10 10.25 -33.18
C ASN A 305 22.81 8.84 -33.68
N VAL A 306 22.33 8.71 -34.91
CA VAL A 306 21.98 7.43 -35.54
C VAL A 306 22.91 7.15 -36.70
N LEU A 307 23.57 6.00 -36.67
CA LEU A 307 24.37 5.50 -37.79
C LEU A 307 23.50 4.61 -38.68
N TYR A 308 23.29 5.01 -39.92
CA TYR A 308 22.56 4.21 -40.90
C TYR A 308 23.53 3.58 -41.89
N LEU A 309 23.60 2.26 -41.94
CA LEU A 309 24.46 1.50 -42.83
C LEU A 309 23.64 0.65 -43.81
N GLY A 310 23.99 0.66 -45.07
CA GLY A 310 23.32 -0.11 -46.12
C GLY A 310 22.68 0.73 -47.20
N GLU A 311 21.82 0.12 -48.00
CA GLU A 311 21.10 0.81 -49.08
C GLU A 311 20.12 1.85 -48.55
N PRO A 312 20.07 3.07 -49.12
CA PRO A 312 19.08 4.07 -48.76
C PRO A 312 17.65 3.56 -49.04
N GLY A 313 16.78 3.63 -48.01
CA GLY A 313 15.39 3.19 -48.08
C GLY A 313 14.44 4.16 -47.40
N PRO A 314 13.15 3.81 -47.31
CA PRO A 314 12.13 4.62 -46.61
C PRO A 314 12.51 4.93 -45.16
N ALA A 315 13.12 3.98 -44.45
CA ALA A 315 13.58 4.13 -43.09
C ALA A 315 14.60 5.29 -42.93
N LEU A 316 15.55 5.44 -43.85
CA LEU A 316 16.48 6.55 -43.80
C LEU A 316 15.77 7.90 -43.89
N LYS A 317 14.79 8.03 -44.77
CA LYS A 317 14.00 9.26 -44.92
C LYS A 317 13.14 9.55 -43.66
N ALA A 318 12.54 8.51 -43.11
CA ALA A 318 11.79 8.64 -41.86
C ALA A 318 12.69 9.13 -40.72
N LEU A 319 13.83 8.50 -40.51
CA LEU A 319 14.79 8.90 -39.47
C LEU A 319 15.30 10.33 -39.66
N GLN A 320 15.63 10.73 -40.92
CA GLN A 320 16.07 12.11 -41.24
C GLN A 320 14.97 13.15 -41.03
N SER A 321 13.69 12.76 -41.00
CA SER A 321 12.57 13.67 -40.74
C SER A 321 12.30 13.90 -39.24
N LEU A 322 12.93 13.09 -38.37
CA LEU A 322 12.73 13.21 -36.92
C LEU A 322 13.50 14.41 -36.37
N PRO A 323 12.90 15.29 -35.57
CA PRO A 323 13.50 16.58 -35.17
C PRO A 323 14.65 16.40 -34.16
N ASN A 324 14.70 15.26 -33.47
CA ASN A 324 15.72 14.96 -32.44
C ASN A 324 16.73 13.90 -32.87
N VAL A 325 16.83 13.62 -34.18
CA VAL A 325 17.71 12.57 -34.72
C VAL A 325 18.66 13.15 -35.76
N ASP A 326 19.96 12.98 -35.54
CA ASP A 326 21.02 13.22 -36.53
C ASP A 326 21.42 11.89 -37.16
N VAL A 327 21.21 11.75 -38.46
CA VAL A 327 21.53 10.52 -39.19
C VAL A 327 22.82 10.69 -39.95
N MET A 328 23.81 9.84 -39.67
CA MET A 328 25.06 9.73 -40.39
C MET A 328 25.17 8.37 -41.10
N THR A 329 25.89 8.31 -42.20
CA THR A 329 26.08 7.07 -42.98
C THR A 329 27.51 6.51 -42.84
N SER A 330 28.32 7.14 -42.01
CA SER A 330 29.68 6.71 -41.68
C SER A 330 30.10 7.25 -40.33
N GLY A 331 30.96 6.51 -39.62
CA GLY A 331 31.50 6.87 -38.33
C GLY A 331 31.93 5.65 -37.52
N ARG A 332 32.44 5.87 -36.30
CA ARG A 332 32.74 4.78 -35.36
C ARG A 332 31.48 4.41 -34.63
N TYR A 333 31.23 3.13 -34.41
CA TYR A 333 30.03 2.65 -33.74
C TYR A 333 29.83 3.27 -32.33
N SER A 334 30.93 3.50 -31.60
CA SER A 334 30.91 4.11 -30.27
C SER A 334 30.34 5.53 -30.20
N ASP A 335 30.32 6.24 -31.32
CA ASP A 335 29.90 7.65 -31.36
C ASP A 335 28.38 7.81 -31.56
N PHE A 336 27.68 6.68 -31.67
CA PHE A 336 26.24 6.66 -31.97
C PHE A 336 25.42 6.02 -30.87
N ASP A 337 24.25 6.60 -30.62
CA ASP A 337 23.23 6.08 -29.69
C ASP A 337 22.53 4.85 -30.27
N LEU A 338 22.42 4.78 -31.60
CA LEU A 338 21.68 3.73 -32.31
C LEU A 338 22.36 3.44 -33.66
N ILE A 339 22.44 2.17 -34.03
CA ILE A 339 22.86 1.73 -35.34
C ILE A 339 21.71 1.07 -36.09
N VAL A 340 21.44 1.49 -37.30
CA VAL A 340 20.45 0.87 -38.21
C VAL A 340 21.19 0.18 -39.34
N LEU A 341 20.99 -1.13 -39.43
CA LEU A 341 21.56 -1.99 -40.46
C LEU A 341 20.51 -2.32 -41.52
N ALA A 342 20.58 -1.68 -42.64
CA ALA A 342 19.67 -1.91 -43.77
C ALA A 342 20.29 -2.95 -44.75
N LYS A 343 19.57 -3.21 -45.84
CA LYS A 343 19.98 -4.14 -46.88
C LYS A 343 21.40 -3.81 -47.37
N ASN A 344 22.23 -4.84 -47.57
CA ASN A 344 23.62 -4.72 -48.01
C ASN A 344 24.52 -3.89 -47.07
N ALA A 345 24.16 -3.78 -45.78
CA ALA A 345 25.02 -3.12 -44.79
C ALA A 345 26.38 -3.82 -44.66
N ARG A 346 27.45 -3.05 -44.82
CA ARG A 346 28.82 -3.56 -44.57
C ARG A 346 29.17 -3.32 -43.11
N VAL A 347 29.31 -4.40 -42.36
CA VAL A 347 29.67 -4.37 -40.93
C VAL A 347 31.09 -4.90 -40.73
N ASN A 348 31.76 -4.43 -39.71
CA ASN A 348 33.08 -4.92 -39.29
C ASN A 348 33.00 -5.66 -37.95
N GLY A 349 34.07 -6.27 -37.48
CA GLY A 349 34.11 -7.04 -36.25
C GLY A 349 33.89 -6.23 -34.96
N GLU A 350 33.88 -4.90 -35.03
CA GLU A 350 33.60 -4.04 -33.89
C GLU A 350 32.09 -4.04 -33.52
N LEU A 351 31.22 -4.42 -34.49
CA LEU A 351 29.76 -4.51 -34.24
C LEU A 351 29.45 -5.46 -33.09
N ASN A 352 30.13 -6.60 -32.99
CA ASN A 352 29.90 -7.57 -31.93
C ASN A 352 30.20 -6.98 -30.53
N ARG A 353 31.21 -6.12 -30.42
CA ARG A 353 31.48 -5.39 -29.16
C ARG A 353 30.45 -4.31 -28.86
N TYR A 354 29.99 -3.63 -29.91
CA TYR A 354 28.95 -2.61 -29.75
C TYR A 354 27.60 -3.21 -29.31
N ILE A 355 27.24 -4.40 -29.81
CA ILE A 355 25.98 -5.07 -29.50
C ILE A 355 25.84 -5.35 -28.01
N ASP A 356 26.89 -5.66 -27.27
CA ASP A 356 26.86 -5.99 -25.86
C ASP A 356 26.39 -4.81 -24.95
N GLY A 357 26.54 -3.58 -25.42
CA GLY A 357 26.10 -2.37 -24.69
C GLY A 357 25.33 -1.36 -25.54
N GLY A 358 25.24 -1.59 -26.85
CA GLY A 358 24.66 -0.68 -27.82
C GLY A 358 23.23 -1.05 -28.23
N ARG A 359 22.71 -0.27 -29.17
CA ARG A 359 21.33 -0.43 -29.68
C ARG A 359 21.39 -0.60 -31.20
N VAL A 360 20.87 -1.73 -31.70
CA VAL A 360 20.95 -2.08 -33.12
C VAL A 360 19.58 -2.44 -33.66
N ILE A 361 19.20 -1.83 -34.76
CA ILE A 361 18.01 -2.23 -35.54
C ILE A 361 18.51 -2.87 -36.84
N TYR A 362 18.09 -4.09 -37.08
CA TYR A 362 18.36 -4.80 -38.31
C TYR A 362 17.13 -4.81 -39.21
N ILE A 363 17.27 -4.14 -40.36
CA ILE A 363 16.23 -4.11 -41.40
C ILE A 363 16.81 -4.84 -42.60
N SER A 364 16.37 -6.06 -42.87
CA SER A 364 16.89 -6.78 -44.04
C SER A 364 15.86 -7.69 -44.64
N SER A 365 15.85 -7.69 -45.95
CA SER A 365 15.21 -8.71 -46.78
C SER A 365 16.17 -9.84 -47.13
N ASP A 366 17.45 -9.73 -46.74
CA ASP A 366 18.46 -10.73 -47.08
C ASP A 366 18.39 -11.90 -46.12
N LEU A 367 18.66 -13.10 -46.61
CA LEU A 367 18.64 -14.34 -45.82
C LEU A 367 19.86 -14.49 -44.89
N SER A 368 20.69 -13.46 -44.76
CA SER A 368 21.76 -13.45 -43.77
C SER A 368 21.17 -13.51 -42.35
N ASN A 369 21.66 -14.42 -41.55
CA ASN A 369 21.08 -14.77 -40.26
C ASN A 369 22.13 -14.67 -39.14
N PRO A 370 22.60 -13.46 -38.83
CA PRO A 370 23.56 -13.28 -37.74
C PRO A 370 23.05 -13.82 -36.40
N GLU A 371 23.96 -14.35 -35.58
CA GLU A 371 23.59 -14.94 -34.27
C GLU A 371 22.96 -13.93 -33.31
N TYR A 372 23.25 -12.64 -33.50
CA TYR A 372 22.69 -11.57 -32.66
C TYR A 372 21.25 -11.21 -32.99
N LEU A 373 20.61 -11.76 -34.04
CA LEU A 373 19.22 -11.45 -34.35
C LEU A 373 18.24 -12.15 -33.37
N PRO A 374 17.17 -11.50 -32.95
CA PRO A 374 16.15 -12.08 -32.10
C PRO A 374 15.30 -13.15 -32.81
N ALA A 375 15.28 -13.16 -34.12
CA ALA A 375 14.59 -14.15 -34.93
C ALA A 375 15.54 -14.84 -35.91
N ARG A 376 15.33 -16.14 -36.16
CA ARG A 376 16.04 -16.91 -37.18
C ARG A 376 15.22 -16.86 -38.46
N VAL A 377 15.72 -16.15 -39.46
CA VAL A 377 15.12 -16.00 -40.78
C VAL A 377 15.58 -17.11 -41.69
N THR A 378 14.70 -17.88 -42.29
CA THR A 378 15.02 -19.04 -43.15
C THR A 378 14.63 -18.84 -44.59
N GLY A 379 13.73 -17.89 -44.86
CA GLY A 379 13.22 -17.66 -46.20
C GLY A 379 12.31 -16.45 -46.31
N LYS A 380 11.56 -16.39 -47.40
CA LYS A 380 10.57 -15.38 -47.68
C LYS A 380 9.25 -16.08 -48.03
N LEU A 381 8.17 -15.71 -47.36
CA LEU A 381 6.82 -16.15 -47.67
C LEU A 381 6.14 -15.07 -48.53
N SER A 382 5.43 -15.49 -49.54
CA SER A 382 4.68 -14.60 -50.46
C SER A 382 3.19 -14.78 -50.22
N GLY A 383 2.45 -13.67 -50.31
CA GLY A 383 1.00 -13.65 -50.11
C GLY A 383 0.57 -12.66 -49.03
N PRO A 384 -0.72 -12.32 -49.01
CA PRO A 384 -1.27 -11.42 -48.01
C PRO A 384 -1.19 -12.05 -46.60
N ALA A 385 -0.85 -11.23 -45.63
CA ALA A 385 -0.83 -11.64 -44.22
C ALA A 385 -1.53 -10.61 -43.35
N SER A 386 -2.20 -11.11 -42.30
CA SER A 386 -2.75 -10.27 -41.25
C SER A 386 -1.71 -10.08 -40.14
N LEU A 387 -1.50 -8.84 -39.77
CA LEU A 387 -0.60 -8.48 -38.67
C LEU A 387 -1.32 -8.47 -37.33
N TRP A 388 -0.66 -9.02 -36.32
CA TRP A 388 -1.14 -9.05 -34.95
C TRP A 388 -0.07 -8.50 -34.00
N VAL A 389 -0.47 -7.56 -33.14
CA VAL A 389 0.39 -7.05 -32.07
C VAL A 389 0.29 -8.00 -30.87
N ARG A 390 1.38 -8.73 -30.59
CA ARG A 390 1.49 -9.63 -29.43
C ARG A 390 1.86 -8.90 -28.14
N ASN A 391 2.76 -7.95 -28.29
CA ASN A 391 3.22 -7.11 -27.18
C ASN A 391 3.20 -5.65 -27.64
N PRO A 392 2.33 -4.80 -27.09
CA PRO A 392 2.20 -3.43 -27.60
C PRO A 392 3.48 -2.60 -27.42
N GLY A 393 4.27 -2.81 -26.35
CA GLY A 393 5.53 -2.11 -26.16
C GLY A 393 5.53 -0.68 -26.71
N PHE A 394 6.53 -0.36 -27.53
CA PHE A 394 6.65 0.95 -28.17
C PHE A 394 5.72 1.16 -29.40
N VAL A 395 4.97 0.15 -29.83
CA VAL A 395 4.05 0.26 -30.98
C VAL A 395 2.61 0.60 -30.56
N ARG A 396 2.41 1.00 -29.31
CA ARG A 396 1.10 1.37 -28.78
C ARG A 396 0.50 2.52 -29.58
N GLY A 397 -0.78 2.41 -29.93
CA GLY A 397 -1.51 3.42 -30.71
C GLY A 397 -1.24 3.38 -32.21
N LEU A 398 -0.47 2.39 -32.74
CA LEU A 398 -0.31 2.16 -34.17
C LEU A 398 -1.26 1.05 -34.65
N HIS A 399 -1.89 1.27 -35.80
CA HIS A 399 -2.88 0.35 -36.36
C HIS A 399 -2.23 -0.57 -37.42
N PHE A 400 -1.70 -1.71 -36.97
CA PHE A 400 -1.03 -2.67 -37.86
C PHE A 400 -2.01 -3.52 -38.68
N ASP A 401 -3.23 -3.65 -38.27
CA ASP A 401 -4.30 -4.38 -38.95
C ASP A 401 -4.66 -3.81 -40.33
N GLU A 402 -4.37 -2.53 -40.57
CA GLU A 402 -4.59 -1.86 -41.82
C GLU A 402 -3.41 -1.95 -42.82
N ILE A 403 -2.26 -2.47 -42.38
CA ILE A 403 -1.04 -2.54 -43.21
C ILE A 403 -1.16 -3.72 -44.19
N GLY A 404 -1.03 -3.43 -45.47
CA GLY A 404 -0.96 -4.44 -46.52
C GLY A 404 0.45 -5.04 -46.59
N ILE A 405 0.56 -6.34 -46.34
CA ILE A 405 1.80 -7.10 -46.55
C ILE A 405 1.64 -8.04 -47.72
N TYR A 406 2.58 -7.95 -48.68
CA TYR A 406 2.62 -8.76 -49.91
C TYR A 406 3.61 -9.89 -49.79
N ALA A 407 4.67 -9.70 -49.04
CA ALA A 407 5.61 -10.75 -48.66
C ALA A 407 6.26 -10.43 -47.32
N TYR A 408 6.54 -11.47 -46.56
CA TYR A 408 7.11 -11.36 -45.21
C TYR A 408 8.16 -12.42 -44.95
N PRO A 409 9.04 -12.24 -43.95
CA PRO A 409 10.10 -13.24 -43.68
C PRO A 409 9.49 -14.54 -43.18
N GLU A 410 10.04 -15.67 -43.64
CA GLU A 410 9.89 -16.95 -42.95
C GLU A 410 10.86 -16.96 -41.79
N ALA A 411 10.35 -16.82 -40.57
CA ALA A 411 11.19 -16.63 -39.40
C ALA A 411 10.65 -17.40 -38.18
N ALA A 412 11.54 -17.81 -37.29
CA ALA A 412 11.23 -18.41 -36.01
C ALA A 412 11.89 -17.60 -34.87
N PRO A 413 11.21 -17.37 -33.73
CA PRO A 413 11.78 -16.64 -32.63
C PRO A 413 12.93 -17.42 -31.99
N ARG A 414 14.00 -16.74 -31.56
CA ARG A 414 15.06 -17.35 -30.74
C ARG A 414 14.64 -17.39 -29.28
N ARG A 415 15.18 -18.34 -28.51
CA ARG A 415 14.90 -18.46 -27.08
C ARG A 415 15.34 -17.18 -26.34
N GLY A 416 14.42 -16.56 -25.63
CA GLY A 416 14.64 -15.31 -24.89
C GLY A 416 14.34 -14.04 -25.70
N SER A 417 13.94 -14.17 -26.98
CA SER A 417 13.43 -13.02 -27.73
C SER A 417 11.97 -12.74 -27.46
N THR A 418 11.58 -11.47 -27.63
CA THR A 418 10.19 -11.01 -27.52
C THR A 418 9.69 -10.62 -28.88
N THR A 419 8.56 -11.22 -29.31
CA THR A 419 7.85 -10.84 -30.53
C THR A 419 6.87 -9.71 -30.21
N ILE A 420 6.97 -8.62 -30.98
CA ILE A 420 6.08 -7.44 -30.87
C ILE A 420 4.94 -7.57 -31.88
N VAL A 421 5.28 -7.81 -33.15
CA VAL A 421 4.31 -7.98 -34.24
C VAL A 421 4.58 -9.28 -34.96
N GLU A 422 3.53 -10.01 -35.26
CA GLU A 422 3.60 -11.24 -36.07
C GLU A 422 2.67 -11.16 -37.29
N ALA A 423 3.04 -11.89 -38.34
CA ALA A 423 2.21 -12.14 -39.50
C ALA A 423 1.89 -13.63 -39.59
N ASN A 424 0.61 -14.02 -39.49
CA ASN A 424 0.18 -15.42 -39.51
C ASN A 424 0.99 -16.33 -38.57
N GLY A 425 1.36 -15.83 -37.38
CA GLY A 425 2.15 -16.56 -36.38
C GLY A 425 3.67 -16.50 -36.58
N VAL A 426 4.15 -15.80 -37.60
CA VAL A 426 5.59 -15.61 -37.86
C VAL A 426 6.05 -14.25 -37.28
N PRO A 427 7.14 -14.20 -36.49
CA PRO A 427 7.65 -12.94 -35.95
C PRO A 427 8.19 -12.01 -37.03
N ILE A 428 7.57 -10.84 -37.19
CA ILE A 428 7.96 -9.81 -38.14
C ILE A 428 8.76 -8.71 -37.47
N LEU A 429 8.32 -8.28 -36.29
CA LEU A 429 9.00 -7.32 -35.44
C LEU A 429 9.30 -7.99 -34.12
N SER A 430 10.57 -8.11 -33.78
CA SER A 430 11.01 -8.76 -32.55
C SER A 430 12.28 -8.13 -31.99
N TYR A 431 12.47 -8.28 -30.68
CA TYR A 431 13.70 -7.81 -30.02
C TYR A 431 14.18 -8.79 -28.95
N TRP A 432 15.42 -8.64 -28.54
CA TRP A 432 15.96 -9.20 -27.31
C TRP A 432 17.02 -8.29 -26.70
N ARG A 433 17.40 -8.60 -25.49
CA ARG A 433 18.53 -7.94 -24.82
C ARG A 433 19.75 -8.86 -24.86
N LEU A 434 20.88 -8.32 -25.21
CA LEU A 434 22.20 -8.99 -25.22
C LEU A 434 23.12 -8.16 -24.30
N GLY A 435 23.45 -8.66 -23.13
CA GLY A 435 24.10 -7.85 -22.10
C GLY A 435 23.24 -6.62 -21.76
N GLU A 436 23.83 -5.44 -21.81
CA GLU A 436 23.15 -4.14 -21.67
C GLU A 436 22.57 -3.63 -23.00
N GLY A 437 22.84 -4.33 -24.11
CA GLY A 437 22.43 -3.93 -25.44
C GLY A 437 21.02 -4.42 -25.81
N ILE A 438 20.42 -3.76 -26.80
CA ILE A 438 19.13 -4.11 -27.38
C ILE A 438 19.28 -4.29 -28.88
N VAL A 439 18.83 -5.44 -29.39
CA VAL A 439 18.79 -5.72 -30.83
C VAL A 439 17.35 -5.91 -31.26
N VAL A 440 16.94 -5.16 -32.28
CA VAL A 440 15.61 -5.25 -32.92
C VAL A 440 15.79 -5.83 -34.32
N TYR A 441 14.93 -6.77 -34.66
CA TYR A 441 14.71 -7.21 -36.03
C TYR A 441 13.41 -6.62 -36.55
N ASN A 442 13.47 -5.87 -37.65
CA ASN A 442 12.33 -5.26 -38.31
C ASN A 442 12.18 -5.86 -39.73
N GLY A 443 11.24 -6.78 -39.89
CA GLY A 443 10.88 -7.39 -41.16
C GLY A 443 9.67 -6.72 -41.86
N LEU A 444 9.09 -5.65 -41.28
CA LEU A 444 7.97 -4.90 -41.87
C LEU A 444 8.34 -4.19 -43.19
N GLU A 445 9.61 -3.90 -43.37
CA GLU A 445 10.15 -3.20 -44.55
C GLU A 445 10.27 -4.09 -45.78
N MET A 446 9.98 -5.39 -45.69
CA MET A 446 10.33 -6.33 -46.75
C MET A 446 9.51 -6.12 -48.03
N ASP A 447 8.18 -6.10 -47.91
CA ASP A 447 7.28 -5.90 -49.04
C ASP A 447 5.89 -5.53 -48.49
N SER A 448 5.74 -4.30 -48.03
CA SER A 448 4.53 -3.79 -47.43
C SER A 448 4.22 -2.36 -47.88
N ASP A 449 3.00 -1.89 -47.72
CA ASP A 449 2.61 -0.51 -47.94
C ASP A 449 2.84 0.40 -46.72
N PHE A 450 3.43 -0.12 -45.65
CA PHE A 450 3.61 0.58 -44.37
C PHE A 450 4.32 1.92 -44.52
N TYR A 451 5.37 1.97 -45.36
CA TYR A 451 6.14 3.19 -45.57
C TYR A 451 5.36 4.31 -46.30
N LEU A 452 4.20 4.02 -46.87
CA LEU A 452 3.31 5.00 -47.47
C LEU A 452 2.28 5.59 -46.51
N ARG A 453 2.22 5.07 -45.28
CA ARG A 453 1.24 5.46 -44.28
C ARG A 453 1.75 6.56 -43.35
N PRO A 454 0.84 7.42 -42.83
CA PRO A 454 1.22 8.46 -41.86
C PRO A 454 1.84 7.90 -40.58
N GLU A 455 1.50 6.68 -40.20
CA GLU A 455 2.01 5.99 -39.01
C GLU A 455 3.49 5.60 -39.12
N TYR A 456 4.05 5.55 -40.34
CA TYR A 456 5.43 5.11 -40.54
C TYR A 456 6.49 6.01 -39.86
N PRO A 457 6.46 7.35 -40.00
CA PRO A 457 7.34 8.22 -39.23
C PRO A 457 7.11 8.12 -37.72
N ILE A 458 5.85 7.92 -37.28
CA ILE A 458 5.50 7.77 -35.85
C ILE A 458 6.11 6.49 -35.29
N PHE A 459 6.04 5.38 -36.02
CA PHE A 459 6.68 4.12 -35.67
C PHE A 459 8.20 4.29 -35.46
N TRP A 460 8.90 4.98 -36.38
CA TRP A 460 10.32 5.24 -36.24
C TRP A 460 10.63 6.16 -35.06
N TYR A 461 9.82 7.16 -34.82
CA TYR A 461 9.93 8.04 -33.66
C TYR A 461 9.80 7.26 -32.34
N GLN A 462 8.76 6.45 -32.22
CA GLN A 462 8.53 5.64 -31.02
C GLN A 462 9.65 4.61 -30.82
N MET A 463 10.11 3.94 -31.90
CA MET A 463 11.17 2.94 -31.84
C MET A 463 12.50 3.55 -31.40
N VAL A 464 12.90 4.69 -31.97
CA VAL A 464 14.14 5.39 -31.58
C VAL A 464 14.08 5.81 -30.12
N ASN A 465 12.99 6.43 -29.69
CA ASN A 465 12.83 6.87 -28.32
C ASN A 465 12.87 5.69 -27.34
N TRP A 466 12.14 4.61 -27.62
CA TRP A 466 12.15 3.42 -26.79
C TRP A 466 13.55 2.79 -26.69
N MET A 467 14.24 2.61 -27.80
CA MET A 467 15.59 2.04 -27.81
C MET A 467 16.60 2.93 -27.09
N THR A 468 16.45 4.24 -27.16
CA THR A 468 17.37 5.18 -26.51
C THR A 468 16.97 5.56 -25.09
N GLY A 469 15.94 4.88 -24.54
CA GLY A 469 15.52 5.02 -23.16
C GLY A 469 14.77 6.33 -22.87
N VAL A 470 14.20 6.97 -23.89
CA VAL A 470 13.28 8.09 -23.70
C VAL A 470 11.95 7.52 -23.17
N PRO A 471 11.45 7.97 -22.00
CA PRO A 471 10.18 7.49 -21.48
C PRO A 471 9.02 7.82 -22.43
N ASP A 472 8.05 6.93 -22.51
CA ASP A 472 6.79 7.22 -23.19
C ASP A 472 6.06 8.38 -22.47
N ILE A 473 5.26 9.13 -23.23
CA ILE A 473 4.47 10.23 -22.68
C ILE A 473 3.48 9.74 -21.62
N GLU A 474 2.89 8.56 -21.80
CA GLU A 474 2.00 7.95 -20.82
C GLU A 474 2.75 7.50 -19.57
N ASP A 475 3.98 6.98 -19.70
CA ASP A 475 4.84 6.61 -18.57
C ASP A 475 5.34 7.82 -17.77
N SER A 476 5.33 9.00 -18.40
CA SER A 476 5.70 10.27 -17.79
C SER A 476 4.52 11.05 -17.23
N ASN A 477 3.28 10.59 -17.47
CA ASN A 477 2.05 11.25 -17.02
C ASN A 477 1.08 10.19 -16.50
N ARG A 478 1.04 10.05 -15.19
CA ARG A 478 0.33 9.00 -14.47
C ARG A 478 -0.83 9.56 -13.66
N LYS A 479 -1.70 8.70 -13.20
CA LYS A 479 -2.74 9.05 -12.22
C LYS A 479 -2.19 8.88 -10.80
N THR A 480 -2.71 9.67 -9.89
CA THR A 480 -2.48 9.43 -8.46
C THR A 480 -3.02 8.06 -8.05
N GLY A 481 -2.43 7.47 -7.00
CA GLY A 481 -2.72 6.11 -6.56
C GLY A 481 -1.91 5.03 -7.29
N GLU A 482 -1.21 5.33 -8.38
CA GLU A 482 -0.33 4.37 -9.04
C GLU A 482 0.98 4.19 -8.26
N VAL A 483 1.51 2.96 -8.30
CA VAL A 483 2.78 2.61 -7.66
C VAL A 483 3.81 2.25 -8.73
N ILE A 484 4.97 2.88 -8.65
CA ILE A 484 6.11 2.65 -9.58
C ILE A 484 7.21 1.92 -8.83
N ALA A 485 7.55 0.71 -9.27
CA ALA A 485 8.70 -0.03 -8.77
C ALA A 485 10.00 0.46 -9.42
N LEU A 486 11.00 0.81 -8.61
CA LEU A 486 12.28 1.35 -9.08
C LEU A 486 13.32 0.25 -9.31
N GLY A 487 13.14 -0.94 -8.69
CA GLY A 487 14.09 -2.04 -8.75
C GLY A 487 15.28 -1.90 -7.78
N GLU A 488 15.62 -0.69 -7.38
CA GLU A 488 16.64 -0.35 -6.39
C GLU A 488 16.18 0.79 -5.49
N GLN A 489 16.85 1.00 -4.36
CA GLN A 489 16.57 2.16 -3.50
C GLN A 489 17.12 3.44 -4.15
N ALA A 490 16.29 4.45 -4.28
CA ALA A 490 16.64 5.72 -4.88
C ALA A 490 16.08 6.91 -4.09
N ALA A 491 16.73 8.06 -4.25
CA ALA A 491 16.18 9.32 -3.77
C ALA A 491 15.03 9.75 -4.67
N ILE A 492 13.89 10.03 -4.08
CA ILE A 492 12.65 10.44 -4.73
C ILE A 492 12.33 11.86 -4.24
N GLN A 493 12.21 12.79 -5.17
CA GLN A 493 11.69 14.12 -4.90
C GLN A 493 10.19 14.12 -5.25
N ALA A 494 9.34 14.03 -4.24
CA ALA A 494 7.89 14.14 -4.35
C ALA A 494 7.43 15.62 -4.19
N PRO A 495 6.19 15.96 -4.55
CA PRO A 495 5.66 17.32 -4.37
C PRO A 495 5.73 17.80 -2.93
N GLY A 496 5.40 16.98 -1.94
CA GLY A 496 5.44 17.30 -0.50
C GLY A 496 6.80 17.13 0.17
N GLY A 497 7.83 16.60 -0.51
CA GLY A 497 9.13 16.40 0.11
C GLY A 497 10.03 15.39 -0.59
N SER A 498 11.10 14.99 0.09
CA SER A 498 12.05 13.99 -0.42
C SER A 498 12.04 12.75 0.45
N LEU A 499 12.06 11.58 -0.18
CA LEU A 499 12.11 10.28 0.49
C LEU A 499 13.12 9.36 -0.20
N PHE A 500 13.49 8.26 0.46
CA PHE A 500 14.40 7.26 -0.09
C PHE A 500 13.74 5.88 -0.03
N ALA A 501 13.38 5.34 -1.20
CA ALA A 501 12.61 4.09 -1.30
C ALA A 501 12.92 3.33 -2.59
N SER A 502 12.48 2.06 -2.65
CA SER A 502 12.53 1.22 -3.85
C SER A 502 11.22 1.24 -4.66
N THR A 503 10.20 1.89 -4.13
CA THR A 503 8.90 2.09 -4.77
C THR A 503 8.43 3.52 -4.58
N VAL A 504 7.74 4.07 -5.55
CA VAL A 504 7.13 5.40 -5.50
C VAL A 504 5.62 5.22 -5.53
N SER A 505 4.93 5.61 -4.45
CA SER A 505 3.48 5.80 -4.47
C SER A 505 3.17 7.24 -4.88
N LEU A 506 2.30 7.41 -5.86
CA LEU A 506 1.93 8.72 -6.38
C LEU A 506 0.71 9.26 -5.61
N ASP A 507 0.87 9.56 -4.33
CA ASP A 507 -0.24 9.94 -3.44
C ASP A 507 -0.60 11.44 -3.51
N GLU A 508 0.25 12.25 -4.15
CA GLU A 508 0.08 13.69 -4.28
C GLU A 508 0.03 14.13 -5.74
N VAL A 509 -0.74 15.15 -6.04
CA VAL A 509 -0.76 15.80 -7.36
C VAL A 509 0.48 16.65 -7.54
N GLY A 510 1.21 16.45 -8.64
CA GLY A 510 2.43 17.19 -8.91
C GLY A 510 3.46 16.42 -9.72
N VAL A 511 4.73 16.81 -9.61
CA VAL A 511 5.82 16.19 -10.38
C VAL A 511 6.80 15.50 -9.46
N TYR A 512 6.93 14.21 -9.64
CA TYR A 512 7.91 13.35 -8.98
C TYR A 512 9.20 13.27 -9.81
N ARG A 513 10.35 13.27 -9.13
CA ARG A 513 11.67 13.10 -9.78
C ARG A 513 12.47 12.01 -9.10
N PHE A 514 12.92 11.04 -9.86
CA PHE A 514 13.72 9.89 -9.38
C PHE A 514 14.53 9.28 -10.53
N LEU A 515 15.72 8.79 -10.26
CA LEU A 515 16.58 8.11 -11.25
C LEU A 515 16.73 8.88 -12.58
N GLY A 516 16.82 10.22 -12.52
CA GLY A 516 16.91 11.06 -13.73
C GLY A 516 15.61 11.15 -14.56
N ARG A 517 14.50 10.59 -14.08
CA ARG A 517 13.17 10.67 -14.69
C ARG A 517 12.30 11.66 -13.96
N SER A 518 11.31 12.22 -14.66
CA SER A 518 10.24 13.00 -14.07
C SER A 518 8.90 12.39 -14.48
N VAL A 519 7.98 12.31 -13.53
CA VAL A 519 6.62 11.78 -13.72
C VAL A 519 5.64 12.79 -13.14
N ALA A 520 4.70 13.24 -13.94
CA ALA A 520 3.56 14.03 -13.50
C ALA A 520 2.47 13.09 -12.99
N ALA A 521 1.95 13.35 -11.80
CA ALA A 521 0.82 12.63 -11.20
C ALA A 521 -0.38 13.57 -11.10
N ASN A 522 -1.54 13.12 -11.59
CA ASN A 522 -2.77 13.89 -11.62
C ASN A 522 -3.91 13.09 -11.01
N MET A 523 -4.79 13.77 -10.31
CA MET A 523 -5.93 13.09 -9.66
C MET A 523 -6.96 12.58 -10.67
N TYR A 524 -7.13 13.12 -11.83
CA TYR A 524 -8.04 12.69 -12.93
C TYR A 524 -9.00 11.55 -12.57
N ASN A 525 -9.88 11.82 -11.60
CA ASN A 525 -10.82 10.85 -11.06
C ASN A 525 -12.21 11.47 -10.87
N PRO A 526 -13.14 11.22 -11.78
CA PRO A 526 -14.49 11.82 -11.72
C PRO A 526 -15.30 11.35 -10.49
N THR A 527 -15.03 10.15 -9.97
CA THR A 527 -15.76 9.63 -8.81
C THR A 527 -15.32 10.28 -7.51
N GLU A 528 -14.02 10.52 -7.32
CA GLU A 528 -13.49 11.25 -6.17
C GLU A 528 -13.84 12.73 -6.19
N SER A 529 -13.89 13.33 -7.39
CA SER A 529 -14.25 14.74 -7.57
C SER A 529 -15.75 15.01 -7.40
N SER A 530 -16.59 13.96 -7.52
CA SER A 530 -18.03 14.05 -7.30
C SER A 530 -18.33 13.88 -5.82
N LEU A 531 -18.65 14.96 -5.13
CA LEU A 531 -19.00 14.95 -3.71
C LEU A 531 -20.50 14.68 -3.46
N PHE A 532 -21.16 14.01 -4.41
CA PHE A 532 -22.55 13.60 -4.31
C PHE A 532 -22.65 12.08 -4.33
N ARG A 533 -23.22 11.51 -3.27
CA ARG A 533 -23.43 10.07 -3.19
C ARG A 533 -24.81 9.66 -3.71
N SER A 534 -24.91 8.43 -4.18
CA SER A 534 -26.16 7.87 -4.75
C SER A 534 -27.06 7.16 -3.73
N ARG A 535 -26.52 6.80 -2.55
CA ARG A 535 -27.25 6.07 -1.49
C ARG A 535 -26.77 6.45 -0.10
N ASP A 536 -27.61 6.25 0.90
CA ASP A 536 -27.24 6.35 2.30
C ASP A 536 -26.70 5.03 2.82
N PHE A 537 -25.86 5.10 3.85
CA PHE A 537 -25.28 3.95 4.52
C PHE A 537 -25.86 3.82 5.93
N GLU A 538 -26.21 2.60 6.33
CA GLU A 538 -26.69 2.34 7.69
C GLU A 538 -25.50 2.38 8.68
N GLY A 539 -25.64 3.11 9.79
CA GLY A 539 -24.58 3.33 10.78
C GLY A 539 -24.01 2.04 11.38
N GLY A 540 -24.83 1.04 11.62
CA GLY A 540 -24.42 -0.19 12.33
C GLY A 540 -24.42 -0.03 13.85
N GLU A 541 -24.05 -1.10 14.57
CA GLU A 541 -24.00 -1.15 16.02
C GLU A 541 -22.67 -1.75 16.50
N PHE A 542 -22.13 -1.21 17.59
CA PHE A 542 -21.01 -1.82 18.27
C PHE A 542 -21.45 -3.11 18.96
N LEU A 543 -20.58 -4.13 19.00
CA LEU A 543 -20.86 -5.37 19.76
C LEU A 543 -20.97 -5.11 21.26
N GLY A 544 -20.23 -4.14 21.76
CA GLY A 544 -20.32 -3.71 23.15
C GLY A 544 -21.52 -2.79 23.36
N GLU A 545 -22.56 -3.25 24.09
CA GLU A 545 -23.57 -2.34 24.62
C GLU A 545 -22.89 -1.17 25.36
N VAL A 546 -23.41 0.03 25.15
CA VAL A 546 -23.09 1.22 25.95
C VAL A 546 -23.66 1.01 27.35
N GLY A 547 -23.06 0.16 28.13
CA GLY A 547 -23.55 -0.13 29.49
C GLY A 547 -22.87 -1.36 30.05
N ASN A 548 -21.92 -1.11 30.92
CA ASN A 548 -21.55 -2.04 31.99
C ASN A 548 -21.21 -3.47 31.57
N ALA A 549 -20.27 -3.66 30.66
CA ALA A 549 -19.57 -4.93 30.60
C ALA A 549 -18.85 -5.11 31.96
N THR A 550 -19.17 -6.19 32.65
CA THR A 550 -18.46 -6.54 33.86
C THR A 550 -17.09 -7.08 33.50
N VAL A 551 -16.07 -6.22 33.58
CA VAL A 551 -14.69 -6.63 33.43
C VAL A 551 -14.22 -7.32 34.70
N LYS A 552 -13.68 -8.53 34.58
CA LYS A 552 -13.15 -9.30 35.69
C LYS A 552 -11.74 -8.77 36.06
N LYS A 553 -11.66 -7.98 37.12
CA LYS A 553 -10.39 -7.52 37.68
C LYS A 553 -9.80 -8.60 38.57
N ASP A 554 -8.72 -9.24 38.12
CA ASP A 554 -8.04 -10.30 38.83
C ASP A 554 -7.31 -9.76 40.07
N LEU A 555 -7.62 -10.32 41.24
CA LEU A 555 -6.97 -9.99 42.52
C LEU A 555 -5.89 -11.01 42.93
N SER A 556 -5.63 -12.04 42.12
CA SER A 556 -4.71 -13.13 42.43
C SER A 556 -3.32 -12.63 42.82
N LEU A 557 -2.83 -11.59 42.17
CA LEU A 557 -1.51 -11.01 42.40
C LEU A 557 -1.36 -10.45 43.83
N TRP A 558 -2.39 -9.79 44.35
CA TRP A 558 -2.39 -9.27 45.73
C TRP A 558 -2.46 -10.40 46.75
N VAL A 559 -3.21 -11.46 46.47
CA VAL A 559 -3.34 -12.63 47.34
C VAL A 559 -2.03 -13.45 47.33
N ILE A 560 -1.34 -13.57 46.18
CA ILE A 560 0.00 -14.17 46.09
C ILE A 560 1.02 -13.37 46.88
N ALA A 561 0.97 -12.04 46.83
CA ALA A 561 1.86 -11.20 47.63
C ALA A 561 1.65 -11.42 49.15
N LEU A 562 0.38 -11.57 49.57
CA LEU A 562 0.04 -11.89 50.97
C LEU A 562 0.57 -13.27 51.37
N ALA A 563 0.45 -14.28 50.51
CA ALA A 563 0.99 -15.61 50.77
C ALA A 563 2.52 -15.60 50.90
N ALA A 564 3.21 -14.88 50.00
CA ALA A 564 4.66 -14.73 50.07
C ALA A 564 5.11 -14.03 51.36
N LEU A 565 4.41 -13.00 51.80
CA LEU A 565 4.67 -12.30 53.05
C LEU A 565 4.50 -13.23 54.27
N ALA A 566 3.44 -14.05 54.27
CA ALA A 566 3.19 -15.04 55.31
C ALA A 566 4.33 -16.07 55.39
N ILE A 567 4.81 -16.59 54.27
CA ILE A 567 5.93 -17.56 54.20
C ILE A 567 7.24 -16.92 54.73
N ILE A 568 7.50 -15.67 54.35
CA ILE A 568 8.68 -14.95 54.87
C ILE A 568 8.58 -14.77 56.38
N LEU A 569 7.42 -14.43 56.90
CA LEU A 569 7.17 -14.27 58.34
C LEU A 569 7.32 -15.60 59.07
N GLU A 570 6.88 -16.72 58.50
CA GLU A 570 7.08 -18.06 59.03
C GLU A 570 8.55 -18.37 59.18
N LEU A 571 9.37 -18.14 58.12
CA LEU A 571 10.82 -18.35 58.17
C LEU A 571 11.50 -17.50 59.23
N LEU A 572 11.09 -16.24 59.40
CA LEU A 572 11.60 -15.34 60.43
C LEU A 572 11.29 -15.85 61.86
N ILE A 573 10.07 -16.31 62.11
CA ILE A 573 9.63 -16.86 63.39
C ILE A 573 10.39 -18.16 63.68
N MET A 574 10.54 -19.09 62.72
CA MET A 574 11.33 -20.31 62.89
C MET A 574 12.79 -20.00 63.22
N ARG A 575 13.43 -19.07 62.52
CA ARG A 575 14.79 -18.64 62.77
C ARG A 575 14.94 -17.98 64.15
N TRP A 576 13.96 -17.18 64.59
CA TRP A 576 13.98 -16.55 65.91
C TRP A 576 13.85 -17.56 67.05
N ARG A 577 13.02 -18.61 66.83
CA ARG A 577 12.84 -19.71 67.79
C ARG A 577 13.99 -20.72 67.83
N ARG A 578 14.97 -20.62 66.92
CA ARG A 578 16.05 -21.60 66.72
C ARG A 578 15.55 -23.04 66.47
N GLU A 579 14.43 -23.18 65.80
CA GLU A 579 13.78 -24.46 65.45
C GLU A 579 14.25 -25.01 64.10
N THR A 580 15.35 -24.51 63.55
CA THR A 580 16.01 -25.01 62.32
C THR A 580 17.23 -25.86 62.66
#